data_bd026e9a1313d2621e8845f69053c050
#
_entry.id   bd026e9a1313d2621e8845f69053c050
#
_cell.length_a   1.000
_cell.length_b   1.000
_cell.length_c   1.000
_cell.angle_alpha   90.00
_cell.angle_beta   90.00
_cell.angle_gamma   90.00
#
_symmetry.space_group_name_H-M   'P 1'
#
loop_
_entity.id
_entity.type
_entity.pdbx_description
1 polymer ?
#
loop_
_entity_poly.entity_id
_entity_poly.type
_entity_poly.pdbx_seq_one_letter_code
_entity_poly.pdbx_strand_id
1 'polypeptide(L)'
;MRIGVIGRGFVGGSMEKFLIEHSHHDVEAFDARDGDITEGYNRIVAHSEIIYVAVPTPMDKNGKCHTGILEQSLGLINYLSMQKKDSPIVLIKSTMSPGTSERLKKEFSNIIIVTNPEFLTERNAYEDLCNAKCHVLGLPEGDSESLRDMFQRYHESLWDGCKCIFVSNTEAELIKYLTNTYFSV
;
A
#
# COMPACT_ATOMS: atom_id res chain seq x y z
N MET A 1 -12.52 8.41 -7.53
CA MET A 1 -11.77 7.16 -7.82
C MET A 1 -12.37 6.04 -6.99
N ARG A 2 -12.16 4.80 -7.41
CA ARG A 2 -12.55 3.59 -6.67
C ARG A 2 -11.30 3.02 -6.02
N ILE A 3 -11.36 2.85 -4.72
CA ILE A 3 -10.22 2.50 -3.88
C ILE A 3 -10.51 1.21 -3.13
N GLY A 4 -9.58 0.26 -3.22
CA GLY A 4 -9.61 -0.97 -2.46
C GLY A 4 -8.66 -0.92 -1.26
N VAL A 5 -9.02 -1.58 -0.17
CA VAL A 5 -8.14 -1.79 0.99
C VAL A 5 -8.13 -3.28 1.32
N ILE A 6 -6.95 -3.90 1.29
CA ILE A 6 -6.75 -5.30 1.64
C ILE A 6 -5.90 -5.39 2.92
N GLY A 7 -6.46 -6.07 3.92
CA GLY A 7 -5.92 -6.12 5.28
C GLY A 7 -6.45 -4.97 6.13
N ARG A 8 -7.28 -5.30 7.16
CA ARG A 8 -7.94 -4.33 8.05
C ARG A 8 -7.37 -4.39 9.47
N GLY A 9 -6.02 -4.48 9.54
CA GLY A 9 -5.27 -4.28 10.78
C GLY A 9 -5.23 -2.80 11.18
N PHE A 10 -4.34 -2.42 12.11
CA PHE A 10 -4.25 -1.03 12.56
C PHE A 10 -3.91 -0.05 11.42
N VAL A 11 -3.09 -0.45 10.44
CA VAL A 11 -2.75 0.39 9.28
C VAL A 11 -3.91 0.45 8.29
N GLY A 12 -4.34 -0.69 7.77
CA GLY A 12 -5.37 -0.73 6.74
C GLY A 12 -6.74 -0.30 7.23
N GLY A 13 -7.11 -0.64 8.47
CA GLY A 13 -8.36 -0.17 9.08
C GLY A 13 -8.37 1.35 9.32
N SER A 14 -7.22 1.94 9.70
CA SER A 14 -7.11 3.40 9.79
C SER A 14 -7.23 4.07 8.43
N MET A 15 -6.62 3.47 7.39
CA MET A 15 -6.72 3.97 6.02
C MET A 15 -8.14 3.88 5.49
N GLU A 16 -8.83 2.74 5.66
CA GLU A 16 -10.24 2.57 5.29
C GLU A 16 -11.12 3.66 5.92
N LYS A 17 -11.02 3.80 7.25
CA LYS A 17 -11.77 4.81 8.00
C LYS A 17 -11.48 6.21 7.50
N PHE A 18 -10.20 6.57 7.32
CA PHE A 18 -9.80 7.88 6.84
C PHE A 18 -10.38 8.18 5.46
N LEU A 19 -10.29 7.25 4.53
CA LEU A 19 -10.81 7.42 3.17
C LEU A 19 -12.35 7.61 3.17
N ILE A 20 -13.07 6.86 3.99
CA ILE A 20 -14.53 7.00 4.11
C ILE A 20 -14.92 8.36 4.70
N GLU A 21 -14.18 8.84 5.71
CA GLU A 21 -14.55 10.07 6.43
C GLU A 21 -14.06 11.35 5.73
N HIS A 22 -12.95 11.28 4.96
CA HIS A 22 -12.28 12.46 4.42
C HIS A 22 -12.25 12.53 2.89
N SER A 23 -12.91 11.60 2.20
CA SER A 23 -12.95 11.62 0.75
C SER A 23 -14.35 11.38 0.18
N HIS A 24 -14.52 11.72 -1.12
CA HIS A 24 -15.68 11.34 -1.90
C HIS A 24 -15.40 10.12 -2.79
N HIS A 25 -14.39 9.33 -2.44
CA HIS A 25 -14.02 8.13 -3.17
C HIS A 25 -14.95 6.97 -2.82
N ASP A 26 -15.15 6.09 -3.77
CA ASP A 26 -15.83 4.82 -3.53
C ASP A 26 -14.82 3.84 -2.93
N VAL A 27 -15.01 3.50 -1.65
CA VAL A 27 -14.04 2.73 -0.87
C VAL A 27 -14.61 1.37 -0.52
N GLU A 28 -13.88 0.34 -0.87
CA GLU A 28 -14.20 -1.04 -0.54
C GLU A 28 -13.04 -1.69 0.20
N ALA A 29 -13.31 -2.43 1.27
CA ALA A 29 -12.27 -3.06 2.07
C ALA A 29 -12.54 -4.57 2.26
N PHE A 30 -11.47 -5.34 2.42
CA PHE A 30 -11.52 -6.76 2.71
C PHE A 30 -10.38 -7.18 3.64
N ASP A 31 -10.70 -8.06 4.58
CA ASP A 31 -9.73 -8.75 5.43
C ASP A 31 -9.99 -10.26 5.39
N ALA A 32 -8.97 -11.07 5.55
CA ALA A 32 -9.10 -12.53 5.54
C ALA A 32 -10.06 -13.07 6.62
N ARG A 33 -10.40 -12.27 7.62
CA ARG A 33 -11.41 -12.59 8.66
C ARG A 33 -12.84 -12.37 8.19
N ASP A 34 -13.05 -11.67 7.07
CA ASP A 34 -14.39 -11.28 6.59
C ASP A 34 -15.07 -12.39 5.76
N GLY A 35 -14.35 -13.44 5.37
CA GLY A 35 -14.90 -14.55 4.60
C GLY A 35 -13.95 -15.14 3.56
N ASP A 36 -14.51 -15.55 2.41
CA ASP A 36 -13.72 -16.17 1.34
C ASP A 36 -12.74 -15.17 0.71
N ILE A 37 -11.48 -15.55 0.72
CA ILE A 37 -10.38 -14.69 0.25
C ILE A 37 -10.51 -14.43 -1.25
N THR A 38 -10.84 -15.44 -2.04
CA THR A 38 -10.92 -15.30 -3.50
C THR A 38 -12.08 -14.38 -3.89
N GLU A 39 -13.23 -14.52 -3.25
CA GLU A 39 -14.40 -13.68 -3.48
C GLU A 39 -14.11 -12.22 -3.05
N GLY A 40 -13.52 -12.03 -1.87
CA GLY A 40 -13.15 -10.71 -1.37
C GLY A 40 -12.17 -9.98 -2.29
N TYR A 41 -11.11 -10.66 -2.72
CA TYR A 41 -10.14 -10.08 -3.67
C TYR A 41 -10.75 -9.81 -5.04
N ASN A 42 -11.60 -10.70 -5.53
CA ASN A 42 -12.27 -10.52 -6.81
C ASN A 42 -13.11 -9.25 -6.83
N ARG A 43 -13.87 -9.01 -5.76
CA ARG A 43 -14.67 -7.80 -5.57
C ARG A 43 -13.79 -6.54 -5.55
N ILE A 44 -12.73 -6.53 -4.73
CA ILE A 44 -11.79 -5.41 -4.64
C ILE A 44 -11.13 -5.12 -5.99
N VAL A 45 -10.55 -6.15 -6.63
CA VAL A 45 -9.80 -5.97 -7.88
C VAL A 45 -10.71 -5.55 -9.04
N ALA A 46 -11.92 -6.12 -9.13
CA ALA A 46 -12.86 -5.80 -10.22
C ALA A 46 -13.19 -4.31 -10.29
N HIS A 47 -13.31 -3.66 -9.14
CA HIS A 47 -13.79 -2.27 -9.06
C HIS A 47 -12.71 -1.23 -8.82
N SER A 48 -11.57 -1.59 -8.21
CA SER A 48 -10.58 -0.59 -7.76
C SER A 48 -9.60 -0.16 -8.85
N GLU A 49 -9.24 1.11 -8.81
CA GLU A 49 -8.17 1.75 -9.59
C GLU A 49 -6.88 1.80 -8.77
N ILE A 50 -7.03 2.03 -7.46
CA ILE A 50 -5.95 2.02 -6.46
C ILE A 50 -6.31 0.98 -5.40
N ILE A 51 -5.34 0.14 -5.02
CA ILE A 51 -5.50 -0.88 -3.99
C ILE A 51 -4.40 -0.70 -2.93
N TYR A 52 -4.79 -0.36 -1.71
CA TYR A 52 -3.91 -0.39 -0.56
C TYR A 52 -3.78 -1.82 -0.03
N VAL A 53 -2.55 -2.29 0.14
CA VAL A 53 -2.27 -3.60 0.72
C VAL A 53 -1.52 -3.43 2.04
N ALA A 54 -2.19 -3.80 3.13
CA ALA A 54 -1.70 -3.65 4.51
C ALA A 54 -1.79 -5.00 5.26
N VAL A 55 -1.25 -6.04 4.65
CA VAL A 55 -1.23 -7.40 5.21
C VAL A 55 -0.02 -7.61 6.12
N PRO A 56 -0.09 -8.55 7.08
CA PRO A 56 1.03 -8.83 7.99
C PRO A 56 2.29 -9.32 7.28
N THR A 57 3.46 -8.78 7.69
CA THR A 57 4.78 -9.23 7.28
C THR A 57 5.63 -9.50 8.54
N PRO A 58 5.33 -10.58 9.29
CA PRO A 58 5.98 -10.83 10.56
C PRO A 58 7.46 -11.15 10.39
N MET A 59 8.25 -10.94 11.44
CA MET A 59 9.63 -11.37 11.50
C MET A 59 9.69 -12.90 11.73
N ASP A 60 10.49 -13.60 10.94
CA ASP A 60 10.73 -15.03 11.13
C ASP A 60 11.69 -15.29 12.32
N LYS A 61 11.94 -16.58 12.63
CA LYS A 61 12.80 -17.00 13.72
C LYS A 61 14.28 -16.57 13.56
N ASN A 62 14.68 -16.19 12.34
CA ASN A 62 16.03 -15.75 12.00
C ASN A 62 16.14 -14.22 11.92
N GLY A 63 15.09 -13.49 12.30
CA GLY A 63 15.05 -12.03 12.20
C GLY A 63 14.77 -11.48 10.81
N LYS A 64 14.38 -12.33 9.85
CA LYS A 64 14.03 -11.88 8.50
C LYS A 64 12.56 -11.54 8.38
N CYS A 65 12.25 -10.51 7.60
CA CYS A 65 10.89 -10.16 7.25
C CYS A 65 10.27 -11.27 6.37
N HIS A 66 9.17 -11.87 6.85
CA HIS A 66 8.45 -12.93 6.13
C HIS A 66 7.37 -12.30 5.24
N THR A 67 7.62 -12.26 3.94
CA THR A 67 6.75 -11.61 2.94
C THR A 67 5.73 -12.56 2.29
N GLY A 68 5.62 -13.81 2.72
CA GLY A 68 4.79 -14.83 2.06
C GLY A 68 3.31 -14.45 1.94
N ILE A 69 2.71 -13.83 2.97
CA ILE A 69 1.31 -13.38 2.92
C ILE A 69 1.16 -12.24 1.89
N LEU A 70 2.10 -11.30 1.87
CA LEU A 70 2.13 -10.22 0.90
C LEU A 70 2.28 -10.73 -0.53
N GLU A 71 3.19 -11.67 -0.76
CA GLU A 71 3.42 -12.29 -2.07
C GLU A 71 2.18 -13.02 -2.58
N GLN A 72 1.50 -13.77 -1.72
CA GLN A 72 0.23 -14.42 -2.05
C GLN A 72 -0.85 -13.39 -2.40
N SER A 73 -0.96 -12.31 -1.62
CA SER A 73 -1.91 -11.23 -1.88
C SER A 73 -1.65 -10.56 -3.22
N LEU A 74 -0.41 -10.19 -3.50
CA LEU A 74 -0.03 -9.56 -4.78
C LEU A 74 -0.19 -10.52 -5.96
N GLY A 75 0.14 -11.79 -5.79
CA GLY A 75 -0.07 -12.82 -6.81
C GLY A 75 -1.55 -12.98 -7.17
N LEU A 76 -2.45 -12.96 -6.20
CA LEU A 76 -3.88 -13.03 -6.43
C LEU A 76 -4.41 -11.75 -7.11
N ILE A 77 -3.99 -10.56 -6.66
CA ILE A 77 -4.33 -9.29 -7.32
C ILE A 77 -3.84 -9.30 -8.76
N ASN A 78 -2.59 -9.70 -9.00
CA ASN A 78 -2.01 -9.77 -10.33
C ASN A 78 -2.78 -10.74 -11.25
N TYR A 79 -3.14 -11.92 -10.76
CA TYR A 79 -3.94 -12.90 -11.50
C TYR A 79 -5.31 -12.34 -11.88
N LEU A 80 -6.03 -11.76 -10.93
CA LEU A 80 -7.35 -11.17 -11.16
C LEU A 80 -7.31 -9.95 -12.08
N SER A 81 -6.17 -9.28 -12.14
CA SER A 81 -5.96 -8.11 -13.00
C SER A 81 -5.65 -8.45 -14.46
N MET A 82 -5.37 -9.71 -14.79
CA MET A 82 -4.99 -10.12 -16.18
C MET A 82 -6.04 -9.77 -17.25
N GLN A 83 -7.30 -9.67 -16.87
CA GLN A 83 -8.40 -9.35 -17.80
C GLN A 83 -8.82 -7.87 -17.72
N LYS A 84 -8.20 -7.06 -16.88
CA LYS A 84 -8.47 -5.62 -16.79
C LYS A 84 -7.79 -4.90 -17.95
N LYS A 85 -8.48 -3.88 -18.47
CA LYS A 85 -7.93 -3.02 -19.50
C LYS A 85 -6.74 -2.22 -18.98
N ASP A 86 -6.84 -1.72 -17.75
CA ASP A 86 -5.83 -0.91 -17.10
C ASP A 86 -5.34 -1.63 -15.83
N SER A 87 -4.03 -1.72 -15.66
CA SER A 87 -3.42 -2.31 -14.47
C SER A 87 -3.74 -1.46 -13.24
N PRO A 88 -4.27 -2.04 -12.15
CA PRO A 88 -4.48 -1.30 -10.92
C PRO A 88 -3.15 -0.91 -10.30
N ILE A 89 -3.15 0.23 -9.62
CA ILE A 89 -2.00 0.68 -8.83
C ILE A 89 -2.13 0.08 -7.43
N VAL A 90 -1.10 -0.67 -7.01
CA VAL A 90 -1.05 -1.33 -5.71
C VAL A 90 -0.08 -0.60 -4.80
N LEU A 91 -0.62 0.07 -3.78
CA LEU A 91 0.12 0.78 -2.73
C LEU A 91 0.42 -0.17 -1.58
N ILE A 92 1.66 -0.62 -1.47
CA ILE A 92 2.07 -1.52 -0.39
C ILE A 92 2.38 -0.70 0.87
N LYS A 93 1.58 -0.90 1.91
CA LYS A 93 1.77 -0.34 3.25
C LYS A 93 2.55 -1.25 4.17
N SER A 94 2.58 -2.55 3.86
CA SER A 94 3.31 -3.57 4.63
C SER A 94 4.81 -3.31 4.61
N THR A 95 5.47 -3.49 5.75
CA THR A 95 6.94 -3.35 5.85
C THR A 95 7.64 -4.50 5.12
N MET A 96 8.64 -4.17 4.32
CA MET A 96 9.40 -5.13 3.51
C MET A 96 10.90 -4.84 3.59
N SER A 97 11.72 -5.86 3.39
CA SER A 97 13.18 -5.67 3.24
C SER A 97 13.49 -4.91 1.95
N PRO A 98 14.51 -4.02 1.93
CA PRO A 98 14.91 -3.29 0.73
C PRO A 98 15.17 -4.20 -0.47
N GLY A 99 14.65 -3.84 -1.64
CA GLY A 99 14.72 -4.60 -2.89
C GLY A 99 13.57 -5.60 -3.10
N THR A 100 12.65 -5.75 -2.13
CA THR A 100 11.51 -6.68 -2.24
C THR A 100 10.56 -6.25 -3.36
N SER A 101 10.17 -4.98 -3.43
CA SER A 101 9.25 -4.46 -4.46
C SER A 101 9.79 -4.61 -5.86
N GLU A 102 11.08 -4.39 -6.08
CA GLU A 102 11.71 -4.57 -7.39
C GLU A 102 11.76 -6.04 -7.82
N ARG A 103 11.90 -6.96 -6.87
CA ARG A 103 11.76 -8.39 -7.13
C ARG A 103 10.32 -8.73 -7.54
N LEU A 104 9.34 -8.31 -6.74
CA LEU A 104 7.92 -8.59 -6.97
C LEU A 104 7.39 -7.96 -8.28
N LYS A 105 7.89 -6.78 -8.67
CA LYS A 105 7.58 -6.15 -9.95
C LYS A 105 7.96 -7.05 -11.15
N LYS A 106 9.05 -7.81 -11.06
CA LYS A 106 9.46 -8.74 -12.11
C LYS A 106 8.55 -9.97 -12.20
N GLU A 107 7.93 -10.34 -11.09
CA GLU A 107 7.03 -11.49 -11.00
C GLU A 107 5.58 -11.13 -11.38
N PHE A 108 5.14 -9.90 -11.07
CA PHE A 108 3.76 -9.44 -11.22
C PHE A 108 3.64 -8.29 -12.21
N SER A 109 3.34 -8.59 -13.46
CA SER A 109 3.34 -7.63 -14.57
C SER A 109 1.99 -6.95 -14.83
N ASN A 110 0.90 -7.43 -14.24
CA ASN A 110 -0.46 -6.89 -14.48
C ASN A 110 -0.88 -5.87 -13.42
N ILE A 111 0.04 -5.46 -12.56
CA ILE A 111 -0.17 -4.46 -11.51
C ILE A 111 0.99 -3.47 -11.47
N ILE A 112 0.71 -2.24 -11.05
CA ILE A 112 1.75 -1.22 -10.82
C ILE A 112 2.05 -1.20 -9.33
N ILE A 113 3.25 -1.64 -8.93
CA ILE A 113 3.67 -1.71 -7.53
C ILE A 113 4.28 -0.37 -7.10
N VAL A 114 3.71 0.21 -6.06
CA VAL A 114 4.19 1.43 -5.40
C VAL A 114 4.40 1.13 -3.91
N THR A 115 5.59 1.38 -3.40
CA THR A 115 5.88 1.24 -1.97
C THR A 115 5.46 2.52 -1.25
N ASN A 116 4.48 2.42 -0.35
CA ASN A 116 3.99 3.56 0.42
C ASN A 116 4.06 3.26 1.92
N PRO A 117 5.27 3.32 2.51
CA PRO A 117 5.45 3.03 3.92
C PRO A 117 4.62 3.97 4.80
N GLU A 118 4.24 3.48 5.96
CA GLU A 118 3.57 4.25 7.00
C GLU A 118 4.53 4.49 8.18
N PHE A 119 4.25 5.53 8.96
CA PHE A 119 5.02 5.92 10.15
C PHE A 119 4.08 6.09 11.35
N LEU A 120 3.02 5.28 11.38
CA LEU A 120 1.97 5.31 12.38
C LEU A 120 2.41 4.58 13.65
N THR A 121 2.01 5.08 14.79
CA THR A 121 2.10 4.32 16.03
C THR A 121 0.86 3.45 16.18
N GLU A 122 1.00 2.20 16.64
CA GLU A 122 -0.13 1.28 16.76
C GLU A 122 -1.26 1.86 17.62
N ARG A 123 -0.89 2.60 18.67
CA ARG A 123 -1.84 3.19 19.62
C ARG A 123 -2.66 4.33 19.03
N ASN A 124 -2.06 5.14 18.13
CA ASN A 124 -2.70 6.36 17.60
C ASN A 124 -2.76 6.34 16.07
N ALA A 125 -2.81 5.16 15.44
CA ALA A 125 -2.66 5.00 14.00
C ALA A 125 -3.59 5.89 13.17
N TYR A 126 -4.84 6.05 13.57
CA TYR A 126 -5.79 6.90 12.86
C TYR A 126 -5.45 8.39 13.00
N GLU A 127 -5.12 8.85 14.20
CA GLU A 127 -4.74 10.25 14.44
C GLU A 127 -3.43 10.62 13.76
N ASP A 128 -2.44 9.72 13.82
CA ASP A 128 -1.17 9.88 13.12
C ASP A 128 -1.38 9.98 11.59
N LEU A 129 -2.30 9.17 11.04
CA LEU A 129 -2.65 9.22 9.63
C LEU A 129 -3.34 10.54 9.25
N CYS A 130 -4.31 11.01 10.04
CA CYS A 130 -5.00 12.29 9.81
C CYS A 130 -4.03 13.49 9.85
N ASN A 131 -3.03 13.42 10.71
CA ASN A 131 -2.05 14.49 10.93
C ASN A 131 -0.75 14.32 10.14
N ALA A 132 -0.69 13.39 9.20
CA ALA A 132 0.51 13.12 8.41
C ALA A 132 0.99 14.39 7.68
N LYS A 133 2.28 14.72 7.82
CA LYS A 133 2.90 15.89 7.17
C LYS A 133 3.60 15.55 5.86
N CYS A 134 3.88 14.30 5.65
CA CYS A 134 4.43 13.80 4.41
C CYS A 134 4.07 12.34 4.17
N HIS A 135 3.99 11.97 2.90
CA HIS A 135 3.90 10.58 2.45
C HIS A 135 5.09 10.26 1.56
N VAL A 136 5.74 9.15 1.85
CA VAL A 136 6.80 8.60 0.99
C VAL A 136 6.15 7.67 -0.04
N LEU A 137 6.45 7.90 -1.31
CA LEU A 137 5.95 7.11 -2.44
C LEU A 137 7.14 6.58 -3.24
N GLY A 138 7.42 5.30 -3.05
CA GLY A 138 8.39 4.57 -3.84
C GLY A 138 7.78 4.17 -5.18
N LEU A 139 8.29 4.75 -6.26
CA LEU A 139 7.79 4.50 -7.60
C LEU A 139 8.68 3.48 -8.33
N PRO A 140 8.12 2.69 -9.27
CA PRO A 140 8.89 1.77 -10.06
C PRO A 140 9.87 2.50 -10.98
N GLU A 141 11.01 1.89 -11.30
CA GLU A 141 11.95 2.43 -12.30
C GLU A 141 11.25 2.69 -13.63
N GLY A 142 11.52 3.85 -14.23
CA GLY A 142 10.89 4.27 -15.47
C GLY A 142 9.46 4.76 -15.31
N ASP A 143 9.07 5.15 -14.08
CA ASP A 143 7.78 5.79 -13.83
C ASP A 143 7.58 7.03 -14.68
N SER A 144 6.33 7.28 -15.06
CA SER A 144 5.98 8.46 -15.82
C SER A 144 5.73 9.66 -14.91
N GLU A 145 6.04 10.86 -15.39
CA GLU A 145 5.69 12.12 -14.73
C GLU A 145 4.18 12.18 -14.40
N SER A 146 3.36 11.57 -15.26
CA SER A 146 1.91 11.47 -15.05
C SER A 146 1.53 10.69 -13.77
N LEU A 147 2.30 9.66 -13.40
CA LEU A 147 2.07 8.91 -12.17
C LEU A 147 2.39 9.76 -10.93
N ARG A 148 3.48 10.54 -10.98
CA ARG A 148 3.85 11.50 -9.93
C ARG A 148 2.78 12.57 -9.76
N ASP A 149 2.36 13.17 -10.87
CA ASP A 149 1.30 14.19 -10.88
C ASP A 149 -0.03 13.65 -10.35
N MET A 150 -0.37 12.43 -10.71
CA MET A 150 -1.57 11.77 -10.21
C MET A 150 -1.51 11.60 -8.69
N PHE A 151 -0.41 11.09 -8.16
CA PHE A 151 -0.25 10.92 -6.72
C PHE A 151 -0.15 12.25 -5.97
N GLN A 152 0.49 13.26 -6.53
CA GLN A 152 0.55 14.59 -5.92
C GLN A 152 -0.87 15.14 -5.72
N ARG A 153 -1.67 15.18 -6.78
CA ARG A 153 -3.07 15.64 -6.71
C ARG A 153 -3.95 14.78 -5.80
N TYR A 154 -3.76 13.46 -5.82
CA TYR A 154 -4.48 12.53 -4.96
C TYR A 154 -4.24 12.82 -3.48
N HIS A 155 -2.97 12.96 -3.08
CA HIS A 155 -2.63 13.24 -1.69
C HIS A 155 -3.03 14.66 -1.25
N GLU A 156 -2.87 15.66 -2.11
CA GLU A 156 -3.33 17.03 -1.84
C GLU A 156 -4.85 17.11 -1.63
N SER A 157 -5.61 16.25 -2.29
CA SER A 157 -7.07 16.19 -2.11
C SER A 157 -7.50 15.57 -0.78
N LEU A 158 -6.62 14.84 -0.11
CA LEU A 158 -6.92 14.09 1.12
C LEU A 158 -6.27 14.68 2.37
N TRP A 159 -5.06 15.24 2.25
CA TRP A 159 -4.29 15.76 3.37
C TRP A 159 -3.84 17.20 3.10
N ASP A 160 -4.45 18.15 3.80
CA ASP A 160 -4.09 19.57 3.64
C ASP A 160 -2.65 19.83 4.06
N GLY A 161 -1.88 20.44 3.14
CA GLY A 161 -0.47 20.77 3.36
C GLY A 161 0.49 19.58 3.48
N CYS A 162 0.04 18.35 3.23
CA CYS A 162 0.88 17.16 3.21
C CYS A 162 1.78 17.13 1.96
N LYS A 163 3.05 16.76 2.15
CA LYS A 163 4.02 16.67 1.06
C LYS A 163 4.17 15.23 0.58
N CYS A 164 4.19 15.02 -0.74
CA CYS A 164 4.63 13.77 -1.33
C CYS A 164 6.15 13.79 -1.55
N ILE A 165 6.82 12.75 -1.06
CA ILE A 165 8.25 12.52 -1.26
C ILE A 165 8.38 11.34 -2.21
N PHE A 166 8.74 11.60 -3.45
CA PHE A 166 8.90 10.57 -4.49
C PHE A 166 10.35 10.07 -4.52
N VAL A 167 10.49 8.76 -4.36
CA VAL A 167 11.76 8.04 -4.36
C VAL A 167 11.60 6.74 -5.16
N SER A 168 12.64 5.95 -5.33
CA SER A 168 12.50 4.58 -5.84
C SER A 168 11.83 3.66 -4.80
N ASN A 169 11.23 2.57 -5.24
CA ASN A 169 10.66 1.57 -4.35
C ASN A 169 11.66 1.10 -3.27
N THR A 170 12.90 0.80 -3.67
CA THR A 170 13.96 0.35 -2.74
C THR A 170 14.32 1.43 -1.71
N GLU A 171 14.38 2.70 -2.10
CA GLU A 171 14.62 3.79 -1.17
C GLU A 171 13.47 3.95 -0.17
N ALA A 172 12.21 3.80 -0.62
CA ALA A 172 11.06 3.86 0.27
C ALA A 172 11.07 2.73 1.32
N GLU A 173 11.44 1.51 0.92
CA GLU A 173 11.64 0.37 1.82
C GLU A 173 12.75 0.65 2.84
N LEU A 174 13.88 1.20 2.38
CA LEU A 174 15.01 1.56 3.23
C LEU A 174 14.65 2.65 4.25
N ILE A 175 13.92 3.68 3.82
CA ILE A 175 13.42 4.75 4.72
C ILE A 175 12.61 4.14 5.87
N LYS A 176 11.68 3.20 5.57
CA LYS A 176 10.88 2.53 6.61
C LYS A 176 11.75 1.74 7.59
N TYR A 177 12.72 0.98 7.08
CA TYR A 177 13.63 0.21 7.93
C TYR A 177 14.48 1.08 8.85
N LEU A 178 15.07 2.14 8.30
CA LEU A 178 15.89 3.07 9.09
C LEU A 178 15.07 3.78 10.16
N THR A 179 13.87 4.23 9.81
CA THR A 179 12.96 4.90 10.74
C THR A 179 12.57 3.97 11.90
N ASN A 180 12.15 2.74 11.59
CA ASN A 180 11.79 1.77 12.62
C ASN A 180 12.98 1.43 13.52
N THR A 181 14.19 1.26 12.96
CA THR A 181 15.40 0.97 13.73
C THR A 181 15.75 2.16 14.64
N TYR A 182 15.67 3.38 14.14
CA TYR A 182 15.97 4.58 14.92
C TYR A 182 15.04 4.76 16.13
N PHE A 183 13.74 4.49 15.96
CA PHE A 183 12.77 4.61 17.06
C PHE A 183 12.68 3.37 17.96
N SER A 184 13.38 2.29 17.65
CA SER A 184 13.42 1.09 18.48
C SER A 184 14.59 1.05 19.47
N VAL A 185 15.46 2.09 19.51
CA VAL A 185 16.63 2.21 20.38
C VAL A 185 16.32 2.99 21.66
#